data_972be6e3fd5adfb050a3be1b038f158a
#
_entry.id   972be6e3fd5adfb050a3be1b038f158a
#
_cell.length_a   1.000
_cell.length_b   1.000
_cell.length_c   1.000
_cell.angle_alpha   90.00
_cell.angle_beta   90.00
_cell.angle_gamma   90.00
#
_symmetry.space_group_name_H-M   'P 1'
#
loop_
_entity.id
_entity.type
_entity.pdbx_description
1 polymer ?
#
loop_
_entity_poly.entity_id
_entity_poly.type
_entity_poly.pdbx_seq_one_letter_code
_entity_poly.pdbx_strand_id
1 'polypeptide(L)'
;MANPHSRTLHGRHDTVARLPRLAVGGALHHVMQRGHDGHPVFRDDADRRLFLSLLSDAARAEAVAVHAYALLDSEIHLLATPAQAANLGRLMQAVGRRYVSAFNRRHQRRGTLWDGRFRSSLIDPALVLEATIHVECLPVRAQLASAPADWPWSSASQHLGRRHDAVLADHPDYWKIGNTPFERELVHADKLAEGLSMEFAARFDDALRRGHAVGEAGFIARAELALGRPVKVRARGRPRKV
;
A
#
# COMPACT_ATOMS: atom_id res chain seq x y z
N MET A 1 34.16 -24.54 53.93
CA MET A 1 34.19 -23.13 53.45
C MET A 1 33.39 -23.08 52.16
N ALA A 2 32.24 -22.48 52.21
CA ALA A 2 31.28 -22.44 51.11
C ALA A 2 31.56 -21.24 50.21
N ASN A 3 31.46 -21.43 48.90
CA ASN A 3 31.63 -20.40 47.92
C ASN A 3 30.21 -20.01 47.39
N PRO A 4 29.80 -18.74 47.42
CA PRO A 4 28.47 -18.31 47.10
C PRO A 4 28.26 -18.03 45.60
N HIS A 5 27.13 -18.45 45.15
CA HIS A 5 26.41 -18.27 43.90
C HIS A 5 26.70 -16.98 43.13
N SER A 6 27.14 -17.12 41.87
CA SER A 6 26.98 -16.10 40.83
C SER A 6 25.61 -16.28 40.19
N ARG A 7 24.67 -15.42 40.54
CA ARG A 7 23.38 -15.26 39.82
C ARG A 7 23.63 -14.52 38.51
N THR A 8 23.60 -15.25 37.43
CA THR A 8 23.58 -14.70 36.08
C THR A 8 22.21 -13.99 35.89
N LEU A 9 22.25 -12.67 35.85
CA LEU A 9 21.10 -11.87 35.47
C LEU A 9 20.84 -12.11 33.95
N HIS A 10 19.82 -12.91 33.67
CA HIS A 10 19.24 -12.98 32.32
C HIS A 10 18.60 -11.62 32.00
N GLY A 11 19.30 -10.84 31.17
CA GLY A 11 18.74 -9.64 30.57
C GLY A 11 17.47 -10.00 29.80
N ARG A 12 16.32 -9.51 30.27
CA ARG A 12 15.10 -9.52 29.48
C ARG A 12 15.35 -8.65 28.27
N HIS A 13 15.57 -9.27 27.11
CA HIS A 13 15.38 -8.60 25.84
C HIS A 13 13.89 -8.24 25.77
N ASP A 14 13.55 -7.01 26.11
CA ASP A 14 12.25 -6.42 25.80
C ASP A 14 12.14 -6.44 24.26
N THR A 15 11.54 -7.50 23.75
CA THR A 15 11.06 -7.52 22.36
C THR A 15 10.00 -6.44 22.24
N VAL A 16 10.40 -5.27 21.73
CA VAL A 16 9.47 -4.20 21.39
C VAL A 16 8.43 -4.80 20.47
N ALA A 17 7.24 -5.08 21.02
CA ALA A 17 6.15 -5.67 20.27
C ALA A 17 5.84 -4.76 19.08
N ARG A 18 6.00 -5.31 17.88
CA ARG A 18 5.79 -4.56 16.64
C ARG A 18 4.33 -4.14 16.59
N LEU A 19 4.07 -2.83 16.50
CA LEU A 19 2.72 -2.27 16.46
C LEU A 19 1.83 -3.02 15.44
N PRO A 20 0.54 -3.23 15.77
CA PRO A 20 -0.43 -3.75 14.81
C PRO A 20 -0.46 -2.86 13.57
N ARG A 21 -0.69 -3.46 12.39
CA ARG A 21 -0.89 -2.69 11.16
C ARG A 21 -2.05 -1.73 11.31
N LEU A 22 -1.95 -0.60 10.61
CA LEU A 22 -3.05 0.31 10.45
C LEU A 22 -4.02 -0.33 9.45
N ALA A 23 -5.18 -0.78 9.93
CA ALA A 23 -6.26 -1.31 9.12
C ALA A 23 -7.60 -0.95 9.76
N VAL A 24 -8.46 -0.29 8.99
CA VAL A 24 -9.78 0.19 9.40
C VAL A 24 -10.79 -0.25 8.33
N GLY A 25 -11.90 -0.88 8.75
CA GLY A 25 -12.96 -1.25 7.82
C GLY A 25 -13.63 -0.01 7.22
N GLY A 26 -13.96 -0.06 5.94
CA GLY A 26 -14.58 1.06 5.21
C GLY A 26 -13.66 2.25 4.93
N ALA A 27 -12.38 2.20 5.30
CA ALA A 27 -11.46 3.30 5.08
C ALA A 27 -10.46 3.02 3.95
N LEU A 28 -10.05 4.08 3.25
CA LEU A 28 -9.07 4.02 2.16
C LEU A 28 -7.66 3.78 2.70
N HIS A 29 -6.97 2.80 2.14
CA HIS A 29 -5.60 2.44 2.51
C HIS A 29 -4.69 2.47 1.30
N HIS A 30 -3.48 2.99 1.47
CA HIS A 30 -2.36 2.69 0.60
C HIS A 30 -1.58 1.51 1.18
N VAL A 31 -1.46 0.45 0.41
CA VAL A 31 -0.79 -0.81 0.78
C VAL A 31 0.43 -1.00 -0.09
N MET A 32 1.53 -1.45 0.49
CA MET A 32 2.75 -1.78 -0.24
C MET A 32 3.33 -3.09 0.27
N GLN A 33 3.82 -3.91 -0.64
CA GLN A 33 4.66 -5.05 -0.31
C GLN A 33 5.87 -5.10 -1.23
N ARG A 34 7.04 -5.33 -0.63
CA ARG A 34 8.33 -5.31 -1.33
C ARG A 34 8.94 -6.69 -1.40
N GLY A 35 9.70 -6.94 -2.46
CA GLY A 35 10.55 -8.11 -2.58
C GLY A 35 11.67 -8.15 -1.56
N HIS A 36 12.02 -9.35 -1.12
CA HIS A 36 13.11 -9.57 -0.16
C HIS A 36 14.42 -9.00 -0.71
N ASP A 37 15.11 -8.20 0.10
CA ASP A 37 16.33 -7.47 -0.28
C ASP A 37 16.20 -6.64 -1.57
N GLY A 38 14.98 -6.19 -1.89
CA GLY A 38 14.71 -5.43 -3.10
C GLY A 38 14.78 -6.25 -4.40
N HIS A 39 14.87 -7.58 -4.30
CA HIS A 39 14.85 -8.44 -5.49
C HIS A 39 13.53 -8.35 -6.25
N PRO A 40 13.56 -8.52 -7.58
CA PRO A 40 12.37 -8.55 -8.40
C PRO A 40 11.37 -9.62 -7.93
N VAL A 41 10.11 -9.21 -7.83
CA VAL A 41 8.96 -10.08 -7.55
C VAL A 41 8.19 -10.43 -8.82
N PHE A 42 8.52 -9.78 -9.92
CA PHE A 42 8.06 -10.09 -11.28
C PHE A 42 9.28 -10.20 -12.19
N ARG A 43 9.39 -11.27 -12.97
CA ARG A 43 10.44 -11.46 -13.96
C ARG A 43 9.98 -11.18 -15.39
N ASP A 44 8.66 -11.28 -15.60
CA ASP A 44 8.02 -11.04 -16.89
C ASP A 44 6.53 -10.71 -16.73
N ASP A 45 5.90 -10.46 -17.85
CA ASP A 45 4.48 -10.12 -17.93
C ASP A 45 3.55 -11.24 -17.50
N ALA A 46 3.96 -12.50 -17.62
CA ALA A 46 3.14 -13.61 -17.16
C ALA A 46 3.05 -13.66 -15.64
N ASP A 47 4.10 -13.26 -14.94
CA ASP A 47 4.07 -13.11 -13.47
C ASP A 47 3.11 -12.00 -13.06
N ARG A 48 3.13 -10.85 -13.74
CA ARG A 48 2.22 -9.73 -13.45
C ARG A 48 0.77 -10.07 -13.76
N ARG A 49 0.51 -10.73 -14.89
CA ARG A 49 -0.85 -11.23 -15.22
C ARG A 49 -1.36 -12.21 -14.17
N LEU A 50 -0.54 -13.15 -13.74
CA LEU A 50 -0.90 -14.08 -12.68
C LEU A 50 -1.21 -13.35 -11.38
N PHE A 51 -0.37 -12.38 -11.00
CA PHE A 51 -0.59 -11.59 -9.78
C PHE A 51 -1.94 -10.85 -9.83
N LEU A 52 -2.27 -10.17 -10.94
CA LEU A 52 -3.54 -9.45 -11.10
C LEU A 52 -4.74 -10.39 -11.06
N SER A 53 -4.66 -11.58 -11.69
CA SER A 53 -5.71 -12.59 -11.59
C SER A 53 -5.94 -13.03 -10.15
N LEU A 54 -4.88 -13.33 -9.42
CA LEU A 54 -4.96 -13.72 -7.99
C LEU A 54 -5.49 -12.58 -7.12
N LEU A 55 -5.10 -11.33 -7.43
CA LEU A 55 -5.58 -10.14 -6.72
C LEU A 55 -7.08 -9.94 -6.93
N SER A 56 -7.56 -10.04 -8.18
CA SER A 56 -8.99 -9.92 -8.52
C SER A 56 -9.83 -10.97 -7.77
N ASP A 57 -9.41 -12.23 -7.79
CA ASP A 57 -10.12 -13.31 -7.10
C ASP A 57 -10.16 -13.10 -5.59
N ALA A 58 -9.02 -12.76 -4.99
CA ALA A 58 -8.90 -12.56 -3.56
C ALA A 58 -9.61 -11.28 -3.09
N ALA A 59 -9.61 -10.20 -3.89
CA ALA A 59 -10.31 -8.97 -3.57
C ALA A 59 -11.83 -9.21 -3.45
N ARG A 60 -12.40 -9.96 -4.37
CA ARG A 60 -13.82 -10.36 -4.32
C ARG A 60 -14.11 -11.25 -3.12
N ALA A 61 -13.28 -12.28 -2.91
CA ALA A 61 -13.48 -13.25 -1.82
C ALA A 61 -13.37 -12.62 -0.42
N GLU A 62 -12.48 -11.64 -0.27
CA GLU A 62 -12.21 -10.98 1.01
C GLU A 62 -12.96 -9.64 1.16
N ALA A 63 -13.87 -9.31 0.25
CA ALA A 63 -14.62 -8.06 0.26
C ALA A 63 -13.72 -6.83 0.44
N VAL A 64 -12.73 -6.70 -0.44
CA VAL A 64 -11.83 -5.54 -0.54
C VAL A 64 -11.99 -4.91 -1.90
N ALA A 65 -12.41 -3.64 -1.96
CA ALA A 65 -12.41 -2.86 -3.18
C ALA A 65 -10.99 -2.35 -3.46
N VAL A 66 -10.45 -2.62 -4.65
CA VAL A 66 -9.17 -2.09 -5.13
C VAL A 66 -9.46 -0.92 -6.06
N HIS A 67 -8.90 0.25 -5.76
CA HIS A 67 -9.19 1.49 -6.50
C HIS A 67 -8.08 1.89 -7.46
N ALA A 68 -6.84 1.61 -7.09
CA ALA A 68 -5.68 1.83 -7.94
C ALA A 68 -4.58 0.82 -7.61
N TYR A 69 -3.69 0.58 -8.56
CA TYR A 69 -2.49 -0.24 -8.33
C TYR A 69 -1.33 0.18 -9.23
N ALA A 70 -0.12 -0.16 -8.78
CA ALA A 70 1.09 -0.20 -9.60
C ALA A 70 1.92 -1.44 -9.22
N LEU A 71 2.28 -2.24 -10.22
CA LEU A 71 3.17 -3.39 -10.10
C LEU A 71 4.55 -3.01 -10.66
N LEU A 72 5.46 -2.62 -9.78
CA LEU A 72 6.85 -2.36 -10.11
C LEU A 72 7.62 -3.68 -10.15
N ASP A 73 8.88 -3.67 -10.56
CA ASP A 73 9.66 -4.92 -10.63
C ASP A 73 9.84 -5.58 -9.26
N SER A 74 10.09 -4.80 -8.21
CA SER A 74 10.37 -5.30 -6.87
C SER A 74 9.32 -4.93 -5.81
N GLU A 75 8.27 -4.20 -6.18
CA GLU A 75 7.25 -3.72 -5.24
C GLU A 75 5.87 -3.76 -5.87
N ILE A 76 4.86 -3.94 -5.03
CA ILE A 76 3.46 -3.74 -5.40
C ILE A 76 2.86 -2.64 -4.55
N HIS A 77 2.04 -1.79 -5.16
CA HIS A 77 1.28 -0.76 -4.49
C HIS A 77 -0.20 -0.88 -4.83
N LEU A 78 -1.07 -0.77 -3.83
CA LEU A 78 -2.51 -0.81 -3.98
C LEU A 78 -3.14 0.35 -3.23
N LEU A 79 -4.16 0.97 -3.80
CA LEU A 79 -5.16 1.72 -3.04
C LEU A 79 -6.38 0.82 -2.86
N ALA A 80 -6.81 0.60 -1.63
CA ALA A 80 -7.86 -0.37 -1.34
C ALA A 80 -8.70 0.01 -0.12
N THR A 81 -9.98 -0.34 -0.18
CA THR A 81 -10.92 -0.19 0.93
C THR A 81 -11.45 -1.56 1.33
N PRO A 82 -11.04 -2.11 2.48
CA PRO A 82 -11.58 -3.36 2.99
C PRO A 82 -12.94 -3.12 3.65
N ALA A 83 -13.91 -4.03 3.48
CA ALA A 83 -15.19 -3.94 4.18
C ALA A 83 -15.02 -4.03 5.71
N GLN A 84 -14.06 -4.82 6.19
CA GLN A 84 -13.67 -4.94 7.60
C GLN A 84 -12.14 -4.87 7.73
N ALA A 85 -11.64 -4.41 8.87
CA ALA A 85 -10.20 -4.26 9.11
C ALA A 85 -9.38 -5.53 8.83
N ALA A 86 -9.90 -6.71 9.18
CA ALA A 86 -9.21 -7.99 8.98
C ALA A 86 -9.09 -8.39 7.50
N ASN A 87 -9.98 -7.88 6.61
CA ASN A 87 -10.04 -8.30 5.21
C ASN A 87 -8.77 -7.92 4.45
N LEU A 88 -8.18 -6.76 4.76
CA LEU A 88 -6.92 -6.34 4.13
C LEU A 88 -5.78 -7.33 4.40
N GLY A 89 -5.70 -7.82 5.62
CA GLY A 89 -4.72 -8.85 6.01
C GLY A 89 -4.96 -10.19 5.31
N ARG A 90 -6.23 -10.62 5.22
CA ARG A 90 -6.62 -11.85 4.52
C ARG A 90 -6.37 -11.77 3.02
N LEU A 91 -6.71 -10.64 2.37
CA LEU A 91 -6.38 -10.38 0.97
C LEU A 91 -4.88 -10.59 0.70
N MET A 92 -4.05 -9.86 1.42
CA MET A 92 -2.60 -9.90 1.20
C MET A 92 -2.00 -11.28 1.50
N GLN A 93 -2.56 -12.01 2.47
CA GLN A 93 -2.15 -13.37 2.76
C GLN A 93 -2.57 -14.35 1.67
N ALA A 94 -3.81 -14.26 1.17
CA ALA A 94 -4.34 -15.13 0.12
C ALA A 94 -3.55 -14.97 -1.19
N VAL A 95 -3.37 -13.72 -1.65
CA VAL A 95 -2.57 -13.41 -2.84
C VAL A 95 -1.13 -13.88 -2.63
N GLY A 96 -0.51 -13.48 -1.51
CA GLY A 96 0.91 -13.76 -1.25
C GLY A 96 1.21 -15.26 -1.25
N ARG A 97 0.41 -16.10 -0.59
CA ARG A 97 0.63 -17.56 -0.56
C ARG A 97 0.53 -18.19 -1.94
N ARG A 98 -0.52 -17.86 -2.69
CA ARG A 98 -0.76 -18.44 -4.02
C ARG A 98 0.30 -17.96 -5.02
N TYR A 99 0.62 -16.68 -5.00
CA TYR A 99 1.61 -16.10 -5.90
C TYR A 99 3.02 -16.63 -5.63
N VAL A 100 3.50 -16.63 -4.37
CA VAL A 100 4.84 -17.14 -4.03
C VAL A 100 5.01 -18.60 -4.43
N SER A 101 3.99 -19.44 -4.18
CA SER A 101 4.04 -20.84 -4.58
C SER A 101 4.18 -20.99 -6.10
N ALA A 102 3.38 -20.24 -6.89
CA ALA A 102 3.41 -20.29 -8.35
C ALA A 102 4.71 -19.71 -8.92
N PHE A 103 5.15 -18.56 -8.40
CA PHE A 103 6.40 -17.90 -8.80
C PHE A 103 7.62 -18.78 -8.53
N ASN A 104 7.73 -19.34 -7.31
CA ASN A 104 8.86 -20.21 -6.97
C ASN A 104 8.89 -21.48 -7.84
N ARG A 105 7.74 -22.10 -8.10
CA ARG A 105 7.63 -23.25 -9.00
C ARG A 105 8.05 -22.90 -10.43
N ARG A 106 7.54 -21.78 -10.97
CA ARG A 106 7.82 -21.34 -12.34
C ARG A 106 9.29 -21.00 -12.54
N HIS A 107 9.90 -20.36 -11.55
CA HIS A 107 11.29 -19.87 -11.63
C HIS A 107 12.30 -20.76 -10.91
N GLN A 108 11.90 -21.99 -10.55
CA GLN A 108 12.76 -22.98 -9.85
C GLN A 108 13.46 -22.40 -8.60
N ARG A 109 12.72 -21.53 -7.86
CA ARG A 109 13.19 -20.90 -6.63
C ARG A 109 12.66 -21.60 -5.38
N ARG A 110 13.32 -21.35 -4.26
CA ARG A 110 12.87 -21.75 -2.90
C ARG A 110 12.96 -20.54 -1.96
N GLY A 111 12.24 -20.61 -0.85
CA GLY A 111 12.26 -19.60 0.20
C GLY A 111 11.30 -18.43 -0.02
N THR A 112 11.46 -17.40 0.79
CA THR A 112 10.61 -16.21 0.78
C THR A 112 10.80 -15.39 -0.49
N LEU A 113 9.72 -14.75 -0.96
CA LEU A 113 9.74 -13.77 -2.03
C LEU A 113 9.62 -12.35 -1.46
N TRP A 114 8.92 -12.20 -0.34
CA TRP A 114 8.58 -10.91 0.24
C TRP A 114 9.51 -10.51 1.40
N ASP A 115 9.82 -9.22 1.48
CA ASP A 115 10.50 -8.62 2.62
C ASP A 115 9.53 -8.43 3.80
N GLY A 116 9.23 -9.55 4.46
CA GLY A 116 8.35 -9.57 5.62
C GLY A 116 6.89 -9.24 5.30
N ARG A 117 6.23 -8.51 6.21
CA ARG A 117 4.82 -8.16 6.10
C ARG A 117 4.62 -6.93 5.23
N PHE A 118 3.47 -6.85 4.50
CA PHE A 118 3.07 -5.61 3.81
C PHE A 118 3.00 -4.41 4.77
N ARG A 119 3.17 -3.22 4.24
CA ARG A 119 2.96 -1.92 4.92
C ARG A 119 1.62 -1.34 4.50
N SER A 120 1.01 -0.55 5.37
CA SER A 120 -0.20 0.18 5.04
C SER A 120 -0.23 1.53 5.73
N SER A 121 -0.77 2.52 5.06
CA SER A 121 -1.14 3.83 5.59
C SER A 121 -2.62 4.08 5.36
N LEU A 122 -3.24 4.86 6.22
CA LEU A 122 -4.62 5.29 6.09
C LEU A 122 -4.67 6.60 5.30
N ILE A 123 -5.57 6.70 4.34
CA ILE A 123 -5.70 7.87 3.47
C ILE A 123 -7.04 8.53 3.71
N ASP A 124 -7.03 9.85 3.87
CA ASP A 124 -8.25 10.65 3.88
C ASP A 124 -8.97 10.51 2.53
N PRO A 125 -10.25 10.09 2.50
CA PRO A 125 -11.00 9.97 1.26
C PRO A 125 -11.02 11.26 0.41
N ALA A 126 -10.89 12.43 1.02
CA ALA A 126 -10.77 13.70 0.31
C ALA A 126 -9.51 13.79 -0.57
N LEU A 127 -8.51 12.92 -0.34
CA LEU A 127 -7.27 12.83 -1.10
C LEU A 127 -7.24 11.62 -2.05
N VAL A 128 -8.40 11.05 -2.41
CA VAL A 128 -8.45 9.84 -3.23
C VAL A 128 -7.82 10.05 -4.60
N LEU A 129 -8.04 11.21 -5.24
CA LEU A 129 -7.45 11.52 -6.54
C LEU A 129 -5.92 11.63 -6.43
N GLU A 130 -5.42 12.41 -5.48
CA GLU A 130 -4.00 12.57 -5.26
C GLU A 130 -3.30 11.25 -4.90
N ALA A 131 -3.96 10.43 -4.10
CA ALA A 131 -3.44 9.10 -3.76
C ALA A 131 -3.40 8.17 -4.98
N THR A 132 -4.41 8.25 -5.86
CA THR A 132 -4.43 7.52 -7.13
C THR A 132 -3.29 7.97 -8.04
N ILE A 133 -3.15 9.28 -8.25
CA ILE A 133 -2.03 9.85 -9.03
C ILE A 133 -0.68 9.46 -8.43
N HIS A 134 -0.55 9.50 -7.09
CA HIS A 134 0.67 9.06 -6.43
C HIS A 134 1.06 7.63 -6.80
N VAL A 135 0.11 6.69 -6.73
CA VAL A 135 0.36 5.28 -7.06
C VAL A 135 0.68 5.11 -8.55
N GLU A 136 -0.05 5.79 -9.43
CA GLU A 136 0.11 5.68 -10.89
C GLU A 136 1.38 6.33 -11.43
N CYS A 137 1.93 7.30 -10.72
CA CYS A 137 3.23 7.90 -11.04
C CYS A 137 4.44 7.10 -10.51
N LEU A 138 4.24 6.07 -9.69
CA LEU A 138 5.35 5.29 -9.15
C LEU A 138 6.23 4.65 -10.23
N PRO A 139 5.70 4.10 -11.36
CA PRO A 139 6.54 3.56 -12.43
C PRO A 139 7.47 4.60 -13.05
N VAL A 140 7.00 5.84 -13.23
CA VAL A 140 7.82 6.93 -13.76
C VAL A 140 8.90 7.34 -12.74
N ARG A 141 8.55 7.45 -11.47
CA ARG A 141 9.49 7.72 -10.37
C ARG A 141 10.55 6.63 -10.22
N ALA A 142 10.18 5.38 -10.54
CA ALA A 142 11.09 4.23 -10.58
C ALA A 142 11.84 4.07 -11.91
N GLN A 143 11.69 5.00 -12.84
CA GLN A 143 12.31 5.00 -14.18
C GLN A 143 11.96 3.77 -15.04
N LEU A 144 10.78 3.19 -14.82
CA LEU A 144 10.27 2.04 -15.57
C LEU A 144 9.47 2.46 -16.81
N ALA A 145 9.00 3.70 -16.86
CA ALA A 145 8.25 4.27 -17.97
C ALA A 145 8.50 5.78 -18.07
N SER A 146 8.28 6.35 -19.26
CA SER A 146 8.41 7.79 -19.50
C SER A 146 7.17 8.57 -19.06
N ALA A 147 5.99 7.95 -19.14
CA ALA A 147 4.72 8.49 -18.65
C ALA A 147 3.93 7.41 -17.91
N PRO A 148 3.03 7.77 -16.97
CA PRO A 148 2.26 6.79 -16.20
C PRO A 148 1.43 5.85 -17.08
N ALA A 149 0.88 6.36 -18.20
CA ALA A 149 0.08 5.59 -19.13
C ALA A 149 0.90 4.58 -19.98
N ASP A 150 2.22 4.76 -20.05
CA ASP A 150 3.11 3.85 -20.80
C ASP A 150 3.45 2.59 -20.01
N TRP A 151 3.14 2.57 -18.70
CA TRP A 151 3.34 1.39 -17.88
C TRP A 151 2.07 0.53 -17.84
N PRO A 152 2.06 -0.62 -18.54
CA PRO A 152 0.83 -1.43 -18.69
C PRO A 152 0.38 -2.10 -17.37
N TRP A 153 1.24 -2.11 -16.36
CA TRP A 153 1.04 -2.78 -15.07
C TRP A 153 0.64 -1.81 -13.96
N SER A 154 -0.11 -0.77 -14.32
CA SER A 154 -0.76 0.16 -13.39
C SER A 154 -2.22 0.41 -13.78
N SER A 155 -2.98 1.02 -12.88
CA SER A 155 -4.36 1.43 -13.10
C SER A 155 -4.52 2.66 -14.01
N ALA A 156 -3.45 3.37 -14.37
CA ALA A 156 -3.51 4.63 -15.12
C ALA A 156 -4.33 4.51 -16.44
N SER A 157 -4.14 3.44 -17.20
CA SER A 157 -4.89 3.23 -18.46
C SER A 157 -6.40 3.07 -18.24
N GLN A 158 -6.86 2.54 -17.11
CA GLN A 158 -8.28 2.47 -16.74
C GLN A 158 -8.82 3.86 -16.44
N HIS A 159 -8.15 4.64 -15.59
CA HIS A 159 -8.60 5.98 -15.20
C HIS A 159 -8.53 7.00 -16.33
N LEU A 160 -7.75 6.71 -17.37
CA LEU A 160 -7.72 7.47 -18.63
C LEU A 160 -8.73 6.98 -19.68
N GLY A 161 -9.64 6.06 -19.33
CA GLY A 161 -10.64 5.52 -20.26
C GLY A 161 -10.08 4.67 -21.41
N ARG A 162 -8.79 4.26 -21.35
CA ARG A 162 -8.11 3.54 -22.45
C ARG A 162 -8.35 2.03 -22.44
N ARG A 163 -8.69 1.47 -21.29
CA ARG A 163 -9.02 0.04 -21.14
C ARG A 163 -9.93 -0.19 -19.95
N HIS A 164 -10.66 -1.30 -19.95
CA HIS A 164 -11.37 -1.79 -18.78
C HIS A 164 -10.49 -2.75 -17.97
N ASP A 165 -10.45 -2.59 -16.64
CA ASP A 165 -9.69 -3.44 -15.72
C ASP A 165 -10.61 -4.02 -14.63
N ALA A 166 -10.87 -5.32 -14.72
CA ALA A 166 -11.79 -6.02 -13.82
C ALA A 166 -11.30 -6.14 -12.35
N VAL A 167 -10.05 -5.75 -12.07
CA VAL A 167 -9.50 -5.67 -10.70
C VAL A 167 -10.05 -4.46 -9.97
N LEU A 168 -10.36 -3.38 -10.71
CA LEU A 168 -10.65 -2.07 -10.16
C LEU A 168 -12.13 -1.86 -9.86
N ALA A 169 -12.38 -1.13 -8.80
CA ALA A 169 -13.66 -0.56 -8.42
C ALA A 169 -13.46 0.90 -8.03
N ASP A 170 -14.25 1.80 -8.60
CA ASP A 170 -14.16 3.23 -8.29
C ASP A 170 -14.44 3.48 -6.81
N HIS A 171 -13.66 4.38 -6.20
CA HIS A 171 -13.96 4.88 -4.87
C HIS A 171 -15.13 5.87 -4.93
N PRO A 172 -16.08 5.88 -3.97
CA PRO A 172 -17.22 6.81 -4.00
C PRO A 172 -16.81 8.29 -4.10
N ASP A 173 -15.71 8.68 -3.44
CA ASP A 173 -15.22 10.06 -3.52
C ASP A 173 -14.52 10.37 -4.86
N TYR A 174 -14.03 9.36 -5.59
CA TYR A 174 -13.52 9.54 -6.95
C TYR A 174 -14.63 9.97 -7.91
N TRP A 175 -15.87 9.54 -7.68
CA TRP A 175 -17.03 9.96 -8.50
C TRP A 175 -17.35 11.45 -8.36
N LYS A 176 -16.91 12.09 -7.30
CA LYS A 176 -17.12 13.53 -7.06
C LYS A 176 -16.29 14.45 -7.95
N ILE A 177 -15.25 13.93 -8.63
CA ILE A 177 -14.39 14.75 -9.49
C ILE A 177 -15.01 15.06 -10.85
N GLY A 178 -16.12 14.41 -11.24
CA GLY A 178 -16.87 14.67 -12.47
C GLY A 178 -18.18 13.90 -12.50
N ASN A 179 -19.21 14.50 -13.13
CA ASN A 179 -20.57 13.95 -13.18
C ASN A 179 -20.70 12.80 -14.20
N THR A 180 -19.80 12.75 -15.17
CA THR A 180 -19.77 11.72 -16.21
C THR A 180 -18.42 10.98 -16.18
N PRO A 181 -18.35 9.74 -16.71
CA PRO A 181 -17.08 9.06 -16.89
C PRO A 181 -16.05 9.89 -17.63
N PHE A 182 -16.46 10.52 -18.73
CA PHE A 182 -15.62 11.38 -19.56
C PHE A 182 -15.05 12.58 -18.79
N GLU A 183 -15.87 13.28 -17.99
CA GLU A 183 -15.39 14.37 -17.13
C GLU A 183 -14.36 13.88 -16.14
N ARG A 184 -14.59 12.72 -15.50
CA ARG A 184 -13.62 12.12 -14.56
C ARG A 184 -12.31 11.77 -15.24
N GLU A 185 -12.37 11.19 -16.43
CA GLU A 185 -11.19 10.85 -17.23
C GLU A 185 -10.37 12.11 -17.59
N LEU A 186 -11.02 13.21 -17.96
CA LEU A 186 -10.36 14.49 -18.25
C LEU A 186 -9.70 15.06 -16.99
N VAL A 187 -10.43 15.18 -15.88
CA VAL A 187 -9.86 15.68 -14.61
C VAL A 187 -8.69 14.82 -14.16
N HIS A 188 -8.82 13.50 -14.31
CA HIS A 188 -7.74 12.57 -13.98
C HIS A 188 -6.53 12.77 -14.89
N ALA A 189 -6.74 12.91 -16.21
CA ALA A 189 -5.68 13.12 -17.18
C ALA A 189 -4.92 14.42 -16.92
N ASP A 190 -5.62 15.51 -16.64
CA ASP A 190 -5.03 16.79 -16.29
C ASP A 190 -4.19 16.69 -15.00
N LYS A 191 -4.75 16.06 -13.97
CA LYS A 191 -4.04 15.88 -12.70
C LYS A 191 -2.84 14.94 -12.82
N LEU A 192 -2.94 13.91 -13.66
CA LEU A 192 -1.83 12.99 -13.93
C LEU A 192 -0.70 13.70 -14.70
N ALA A 193 -1.04 14.59 -15.65
CA ALA A 193 -0.07 15.40 -16.38
C ALA A 193 0.61 16.44 -15.49
N GLU A 194 -0.14 17.08 -14.58
CA GLU A 194 0.40 18.01 -13.58
C GLU A 194 1.35 17.26 -12.60
N GLY A 195 0.98 16.03 -12.24
CA GLY A 195 1.65 15.24 -11.22
C GLY A 195 1.41 15.76 -9.81
N LEU A 196 2.20 15.29 -8.87
CA LEU A 196 2.21 15.77 -7.49
C LEU A 196 3.53 16.48 -7.18
N SER A 197 3.48 17.55 -6.38
CA SER A 197 4.71 18.12 -5.86
C SER A 197 5.53 17.10 -5.09
N MET A 198 6.86 17.23 -5.10
CA MET A 198 7.76 16.31 -4.38
C MET A 198 7.42 16.24 -2.89
N GLU A 199 7.08 17.39 -2.28
CA GLU A 199 6.69 17.46 -0.88
C GLU A 199 5.40 16.67 -0.61
N PHE A 200 4.39 16.82 -1.47
CA PHE A 200 3.13 16.11 -1.32
C PHE A 200 3.28 14.61 -1.51
N ALA A 201 4.02 14.18 -2.53
CA ALA A 201 4.35 12.77 -2.76
C ALA A 201 5.13 12.15 -1.57
N ALA A 202 6.08 12.89 -1.01
CA ALA A 202 6.86 12.46 0.15
C ALA A 202 5.99 12.22 1.40
N ARG A 203 4.85 12.93 1.55
CA ARG A 203 3.90 12.68 2.65
C ARG A 203 3.28 11.28 2.57
N PHE A 204 2.92 10.81 1.36
CA PHE A 204 2.40 9.44 1.16
C PHE A 204 3.49 8.41 1.44
N ASP A 205 4.71 8.62 0.92
CA ASP A 205 5.83 7.70 1.11
C ASP A 205 6.21 7.58 2.60
N ASP A 206 6.29 8.70 3.33
CA ASP A 206 6.63 8.70 4.76
C ASP A 206 5.53 8.03 5.59
N ALA A 207 4.26 8.33 5.31
CA ALA A 207 3.13 7.72 5.99
C ALA A 207 3.09 6.21 5.78
N LEU A 208 3.32 5.75 4.56
CA LEU A 208 3.37 4.33 4.21
C LEU A 208 4.53 3.61 4.93
N ARG A 209 5.71 4.22 4.94
CA ARG A 209 6.90 3.67 5.60
C ARG A 209 6.69 3.50 7.09
N ARG A 210 6.01 4.46 7.73
CA ARG A 210 5.80 4.50 9.19
C ARG A 210 4.50 3.86 9.65
N GLY A 211 3.58 3.54 8.74
CA GLY A 211 2.23 3.05 9.07
C GLY A 211 1.39 4.15 9.74
N HIS A 212 1.42 5.35 9.18
CA HIS A 212 0.66 6.51 9.64
C HIS A 212 -0.52 6.83 8.72
N ALA A 213 -1.31 7.85 9.06
CA ALA A 213 -2.38 8.36 8.21
C ALA A 213 -1.95 9.62 7.46
N VAL A 214 -2.53 9.82 6.26
CA VAL A 214 -2.41 11.05 5.46
C VAL A 214 -3.79 11.67 5.31
N GLY A 215 -3.92 12.95 5.66
CA GLY A 215 -5.16 13.68 5.57
C GLY A 215 -5.10 14.97 6.38
N GLU A 216 -6.26 15.62 6.48
CA GLU A 216 -6.43 16.81 7.29
C GLU A 216 -6.46 16.49 8.80
N ALA A 217 -6.27 17.51 9.63
CA ALA A 217 -6.22 17.36 11.08
C ALA A 217 -7.48 16.69 11.65
N GLY A 218 -8.66 17.03 11.14
CA GLY A 218 -9.93 16.43 11.56
C GLY A 218 -10.03 14.93 11.22
N PHE A 219 -9.56 14.51 10.05
CA PHE A 219 -9.48 13.09 9.67
C PHE A 219 -8.51 12.33 10.60
N ILE A 220 -7.32 12.88 10.80
CA ILE A 220 -6.30 12.29 11.68
C ILE A 220 -6.86 12.09 13.10
N ALA A 221 -7.51 13.11 13.66
CA ALA A 221 -8.09 13.03 15.02
C ALA A 221 -9.16 11.93 15.12
N ARG A 222 -10.05 11.82 14.13
CA ARG A 222 -11.06 10.74 14.09
C ARG A 222 -10.41 9.37 13.99
N ALA A 223 -9.37 9.22 13.16
CA ALA A 223 -8.64 7.96 13.00
C ALA A 223 -7.93 7.56 14.30
N GLU A 224 -7.31 8.50 15.01
CA GLU A 224 -6.69 8.27 16.33
C GLU A 224 -7.70 7.82 17.38
N LEU A 225 -8.87 8.47 17.42
CA LEU A 225 -9.94 8.09 18.32
C LEU A 225 -10.46 6.67 18.04
N ALA A 226 -10.73 6.35 16.76
CA ALA A 226 -11.24 5.04 16.36
C ALA A 226 -10.25 3.89 16.62
N LEU A 227 -8.95 4.17 16.55
CA LEU A 227 -7.89 3.17 16.69
C LEU A 227 -7.32 3.09 18.13
N GLY A 228 -7.65 4.06 19.00
CA GLY A 228 -7.08 4.15 20.35
C GLY A 228 -5.55 4.34 20.37
N ARG A 229 -4.96 4.85 19.26
CA ARG A 229 -3.51 5.05 19.13
C ARG A 229 -3.16 6.22 18.22
N PRO A 230 -1.99 6.85 18.40
CA PRO A 230 -1.49 7.85 17.46
C PRO A 230 -1.29 7.29 16.07
N VAL A 231 -1.77 8.02 15.04
CA VAL A 231 -1.55 7.70 13.61
C VAL A 231 -0.85 8.85 12.88
N LYS A 232 -0.42 9.88 13.62
CA LYS A 232 0.31 11.04 13.11
C LYS A 232 1.81 10.86 13.31
N VAL A 233 2.60 11.36 12.36
CA VAL A 233 4.04 11.55 12.55
C VAL A 233 4.26 12.47 13.75
N ARG A 234 4.81 11.95 14.83
CA ARG A 234 5.29 12.80 15.92
C ARG A 234 6.64 13.39 15.51
N ALA A 235 6.78 14.71 15.58
CA ALA A 235 8.08 15.35 15.51
C ALA A 235 8.97 14.72 16.58
N ARG A 236 10.19 14.30 16.24
CA ARG A 236 11.17 13.85 17.23
C ARG A 236 11.50 15.03 18.14
N GLY A 237 10.81 15.10 19.26
CA GLY A 237 11.20 15.99 20.35
C GLY A 237 12.39 15.38 21.07
N ARG A 238 13.43 16.18 21.30
CA ARG A 238 14.48 15.84 22.27
C ARG A 238 13.79 15.68 23.64
N PRO A 239 14.02 14.58 24.40
CA PRO A 239 13.51 14.49 25.76
C PRO A 239 13.99 15.73 26.54
N ARG A 240 13.07 16.50 27.13
CA ARG A 240 13.47 17.51 28.12
C ARG A 240 14.16 16.77 29.24
N LYS A 241 15.44 17.08 29.48
CA LYS A 241 16.11 16.71 30.72
C LYS A 241 15.36 17.41 31.86
N VAL A 242 14.80 16.64 32.76
CA VAL A 242 14.35 17.09 34.08
C VAL A 242 15.59 17.25 34.93
#